data_cd65cba312d73a1bbe914f6df53e279c
#
_entry.id   cd65cba312d73a1bbe914f6df53e279c
#
_cell.length_a   1.000
_cell.length_b   1.000
_cell.length_c   1.000
_cell.angle_alpha   90.00
_cell.angle_beta   90.00
_cell.angle_gamma   90.00
#
_symmetry.space_group_name_H-M   'P 1'
#
loop_
_entity.id
_entity.type
_entity.pdbx_description
1 polymer ?
#
loop_
_entity_poly.entity_id
_entity_poly.type
_entity_poly.pdbx_seq_one_letter_code
_entity_poly.pdbx_strand_id
1 'polypeptide(L)'
;MLDANLADRKVVQYVINRFGIHAKHRLGQNFLVRPDIVAAIAHAAEITPDVSVMEIGAGIGTLTQALAERGSDVIAFEVDQSLKRVLDSTLEKYKNVTIIYGDVLKADLKGILGDKEWHCAANLPYYITTPILLSLIHSDLPISLFVFMMQKEVADRILADPGTKDYGALTLAVQYYCTAERVLDIPPTAFIPRPQVTSTVLRLRRRSEPAVSVKDSKLLFSLIKMGFAQRRKVFTNAVKFGGIPNEISRKIFEVTGIDGSRRGETFSLEEYAALADAWYDLIHD
;
A
#
# COMPACT_ATOMS: atom_id res chain seq x y z
N MET A 1 -14.30 26.58 -14.56
CA MET A 1 -13.45 25.38 -14.38
C MET A 1 -14.25 24.07 -14.33
N LEU A 2 -15.58 24.17 -14.35
CA LEU A 2 -16.48 23.04 -14.03
C LEU A 2 -16.36 21.80 -14.94
N ASP A 3 -15.79 21.92 -16.15
CA ASP A 3 -15.68 20.79 -17.09
C ASP A 3 -14.22 20.47 -17.51
N ALA A 4 -13.24 21.06 -16.85
CA ALA A 4 -11.84 20.83 -17.15
C ALA A 4 -11.35 19.51 -16.54
N ASN A 5 -10.57 18.75 -17.31
CA ASN A 5 -9.88 17.55 -16.80
C ASN A 5 -8.71 17.97 -15.92
N LEU A 6 -8.79 17.68 -14.63
CA LEU A 6 -7.76 18.03 -13.64
C LEU A 6 -6.44 17.25 -13.82
N ALA A 7 -6.38 16.29 -14.75
CA ALA A 7 -5.15 15.62 -15.16
C ALA A 7 -4.48 16.25 -16.39
N ASP A 8 -5.11 17.24 -17.03
CA ASP A 8 -4.47 17.97 -18.13
C ASP A 8 -3.36 18.88 -17.59
N ARG A 9 -2.18 18.82 -18.20
CA ARG A 9 -1.00 19.59 -17.77
C ARG A 9 -1.27 21.09 -17.69
N LYS A 10 -2.01 21.66 -18.65
CA LYS A 10 -2.31 23.09 -18.68
C LYS A 10 -3.28 23.47 -17.56
N VAL A 11 -4.25 22.59 -17.28
CA VAL A 11 -5.22 22.77 -16.19
C VAL A 11 -4.52 22.69 -14.83
N VAL A 12 -3.67 21.69 -14.62
CA VAL A 12 -2.85 21.57 -13.39
C VAL A 12 -2.01 22.83 -13.19
N GLN A 13 -1.30 23.29 -14.23
CA GLN A 13 -0.47 24.49 -14.15
C GLN A 13 -1.31 25.75 -13.85
N TYR A 14 -2.48 25.87 -14.46
CA TYR A 14 -3.42 26.97 -14.18
C TYR A 14 -3.88 26.93 -12.71
N VAL A 15 -4.25 25.75 -12.18
CA VAL A 15 -4.70 25.59 -10.78
C VAL A 15 -3.56 25.97 -9.82
N ILE A 16 -2.35 25.46 -10.07
CA ILE A 16 -1.16 25.78 -9.27
C ILE A 16 -0.94 27.30 -9.22
N ASN A 17 -0.95 27.96 -10.37
CA ASN A 17 -0.70 29.41 -10.45
C ASN A 17 -1.86 30.23 -9.80
N ARG A 18 -3.11 29.88 -10.09
CA ARG A 18 -4.28 30.60 -9.59
C ARG A 18 -4.39 30.58 -8.07
N PHE A 19 -4.07 29.45 -7.45
CA PHE A 19 -4.18 29.28 -6.01
C PHE A 19 -2.84 29.48 -5.27
N GLY A 20 -1.77 29.81 -5.99
CA GLY A 20 -0.44 30.00 -5.40
C GLY A 20 0.08 28.74 -4.71
N ILE A 21 -0.16 27.56 -5.32
CA ILE A 21 0.23 26.29 -4.71
C ILE A 21 1.75 26.12 -4.82
N HIS A 22 2.39 25.91 -3.68
CA HIS A 22 3.77 25.49 -3.58
C HIS A 22 3.81 24.04 -3.12
N ALA A 23 4.20 23.11 -4.02
CA ALA A 23 4.32 21.71 -3.68
C ALA A 23 5.23 21.52 -2.47
N LYS A 24 4.70 20.91 -1.42
CA LYS A 24 5.43 20.70 -0.16
C LYS A 24 6.26 19.42 -0.26
N HIS A 25 7.55 19.57 -0.44
CA HIS A 25 8.49 18.45 -0.55
C HIS A 25 8.37 17.46 0.62
N ARG A 26 8.19 17.99 1.86
CA ARG A 26 7.99 17.16 3.06
C ARG A 26 6.74 16.29 3.02
N LEU A 27 5.73 16.64 2.21
CA LEU A 27 4.51 15.87 2.00
C LEU A 27 4.56 15.03 0.72
N GLY A 28 5.69 15.02 0.00
CA GLY A 28 5.87 14.25 -1.22
C GLY A 28 4.90 14.64 -2.35
N GLN A 29 4.42 15.89 -2.38
CA GLN A 29 3.41 16.35 -3.35
C GLN A 29 3.96 16.35 -4.77
N ASN A 30 3.44 15.48 -5.62
CA ASN A 30 3.69 15.37 -7.05
C ASN A 30 2.35 15.18 -7.75
N PHE A 31 1.89 16.21 -8.47
CA PHE A 31 0.58 16.20 -9.12
C PHE A 31 0.66 15.53 -10.49
N LEU A 32 -0.17 14.52 -10.74
CA LEU A 32 -0.28 13.86 -12.04
C LEU A 32 -0.82 14.84 -13.10
N VAL A 33 -0.18 14.80 -14.30
CA VAL A 33 -0.50 15.66 -15.43
C VAL A 33 -0.68 14.87 -16.73
N ARG A 34 -1.26 13.67 -16.61
CA ARG A 34 -1.51 12.72 -17.70
C ARG A 34 -2.89 12.10 -17.53
N PRO A 35 -3.88 12.55 -18.34
CA PRO A 35 -5.26 12.02 -18.27
C PRO A 35 -5.36 10.51 -18.48
N ASP A 36 -4.58 9.97 -19.40
CA ASP A 36 -4.54 8.54 -19.70
C ASP A 36 -4.08 7.70 -18.51
N ILE A 37 -3.08 8.18 -17.76
CA ILE A 37 -2.59 7.49 -16.54
C ILE A 37 -3.65 7.54 -15.43
N VAL A 38 -4.27 8.70 -15.21
CA VAL A 38 -5.32 8.85 -14.19
C VAL A 38 -6.52 7.96 -14.53
N ALA A 39 -6.90 7.91 -15.82
CA ALA A 39 -7.96 7.02 -16.28
C ALA A 39 -7.62 5.53 -16.06
N ALA A 40 -6.36 5.13 -16.30
CA ALA A 40 -5.89 3.77 -16.05
C ALA A 40 -5.93 3.41 -14.55
N ILE A 41 -5.52 4.33 -13.65
CA ILE A 41 -5.61 4.12 -12.19
C ILE A 41 -7.08 3.94 -11.77
N ALA A 42 -7.96 4.85 -12.22
CA ALA A 42 -9.38 4.78 -11.91
C ALA A 42 -10.06 3.54 -12.50
N HIS A 43 -9.59 3.06 -13.67
CA HIS A 43 -10.06 1.79 -14.24
C HIS A 43 -9.60 0.58 -13.41
N ALA A 44 -8.34 0.56 -13.00
CA ALA A 44 -7.78 -0.51 -12.17
C ALA A 44 -8.45 -0.62 -10.79
N ALA A 45 -9.07 0.47 -10.30
CA ALA A 45 -9.84 0.48 -9.06
C ALA A 45 -11.21 -0.22 -9.17
N GLU A 46 -11.59 -0.71 -10.34
CA GLU A 46 -12.80 -1.51 -10.59
C GLU A 46 -14.07 -0.90 -9.97
N ILE A 47 -14.21 0.43 -10.09
CA ILE A 47 -15.30 1.16 -9.47
C ILE A 47 -16.58 0.94 -10.29
N THR A 48 -17.63 0.55 -9.59
CA THR A 48 -19.00 0.47 -10.09
C THR A 48 -19.90 1.38 -9.26
N PRO A 49 -21.15 1.68 -9.69
CA PRO A 49 -22.07 2.49 -8.88
C PRO A 49 -22.31 1.96 -7.46
N ASP A 50 -22.18 0.65 -7.26
CA ASP A 50 -22.43 -0.03 -5.98
C ASP A 50 -21.17 -0.09 -5.08
N VAL A 51 -19.99 0.26 -5.60
CA VAL A 51 -18.72 0.20 -4.88
C VAL A 51 -18.26 1.60 -4.51
N SER A 52 -18.14 1.86 -3.21
CA SER A 52 -17.59 3.12 -2.70
C SER A 52 -16.06 3.09 -2.73
N VAL A 53 -15.45 4.28 -2.88
CA VAL A 53 -14.00 4.41 -2.98
C VAL A 53 -13.45 5.33 -1.91
N MET A 54 -12.38 4.88 -1.24
CA MET A 54 -11.56 5.71 -0.37
C MET A 54 -10.30 6.15 -1.13
N GLU A 55 -10.04 7.44 -1.19
CA GLU A 55 -8.80 7.98 -1.73
C GLU A 55 -7.90 8.48 -0.60
N ILE A 56 -6.58 8.27 -0.73
CA ILE A 56 -5.59 8.80 0.21
C ILE A 56 -4.68 9.78 -0.52
N GLY A 57 -4.74 11.05 -0.10
CA GLY A 57 -3.98 12.15 -0.70
C GLY A 57 -4.70 12.75 -1.91
N ALA A 58 -5.82 13.45 -1.67
CA ALA A 58 -6.62 14.09 -2.72
C ALA A 58 -5.81 15.10 -3.57
N GLY A 59 -4.82 15.76 -2.97
CA GLY A 59 -3.99 16.76 -3.64
C GLY A 59 -4.82 17.92 -4.18
N ILE A 60 -4.84 18.12 -5.49
CA ILE A 60 -5.68 19.13 -6.16
C ILE A 60 -6.97 18.54 -6.73
N GLY A 61 -7.30 17.27 -6.40
CA GLY A 61 -8.51 16.58 -6.85
C GLY A 61 -8.37 15.81 -8.16
N THR A 62 -7.16 15.61 -8.67
CA THR A 62 -6.91 14.98 -9.97
C THR A 62 -7.44 13.55 -10.06
N LEU A 63 -7.08 12.70 -9.11
CA LEU A 63 -7.58 11.33 -9.06
C LEU A 63 -9.02 11.31 -8.52
N THR A 64 -9.34 12.14 -7.52
CA THR A 64 -10.69 12.29 -6.96
C THR A 64 -11.73 12.55 -8.05
N GLN A 65 -11.44 13.44 -9.00
CA GLN A 65 -12.30 13.70 -10.16
C GLN A 65 -12.59 12.41 -10.95
N ALA A 66 -11.56 11.70 -11.33
CA ALA A 66 -11.71 10.49 -12.15
C ALA A 66 -12.45 9.36 -11.43
N LEU A 67 -12.33 9.29 -10.11
CA LEU A 67 -13.07 8.35 -9.27
C LEU A 67 -14.55 8.76 -9.18
N ALA A 68 -14.82 10.05 -8.90
CA ALA A 68 -16.18 10.59 -8.78
C ALA A 68 -17.01 10.48 -10.07
N GLU A 69 -16.38 10.63 -11.23
CA GLU A 69 -17.01 10.51 -12.55
C GLU A 69 -17.49 9.08 -12.87
N ARG A 70 -17.12 8.09 -12.07
CA ARG A 70 -17.60 6.70 -12.19
C ARG A 70 -18.88 6.40 -11.42
N GLY A 71 -19.42 7.39 -10.71
CA GLY A 71 -20.76 7.35 -10.11
C GLY A 71 -20.82 6.78 -8.69
N SER A 72 -19.71 6.33 -8.10
CA SER A 72 -19.69 5.87 -6.71
C SER A 72 -19.43 6.99 -5.71
N ASP A 73 -19.74 6.74 -4.42
CA ASP A 73 -19.32 7.62 -3.34
C ASP A 73 -17.81 7.60 -3.19
N VAL A 74 -17.21 8.79 -3.08
CA VAL A 74 -15.77 8.96 -2.86
C VAL A 74 -15.55 9.67 -1.52
N ILE A 75 -14.78 9.02 -0.64
CA ILE A 75 -14.21 9.67 0.55
C ILE A 75 -12.72 9.87 0.30
N ALA A 76 -12.27 11.13 0.23
CA ALA A 76 -10.87 11.44 0.00
C ALA A 76 -10.23 12.12 1.21
N PHE A 77 -9.10 11.56 1.68
CA PHE A 77 -8.31 12.13 2.75
C PHE A 77 -7.25 13.08 2.20
N GLU A 78 -7.08 14.23 2.85
CA GLU A 78 -5.99 15.18 2.54
C GLU A 78 -5.40 15.74 3.84
N VAL A 79 -4.08 15.58 4.00
CA VAL A 79 -3.37 16.07 5.20
C VAL A 79 -3.03 17.54 5.11
N ASP A 80 -2.91 18.09 3.90
CA ASP A 80 -2.59 19.48 3.65
C ASP A 80 -3.82 20.37 3.62
N GLN A 81 -4.17 20.94 4.76
CA GLN A 81 -5.31 21.87 4.86
C GLN A 81 -5.18 23.13 3.98
N SER A 82 -3.96 23.47 3.52
CA SER A 82 -3.80 24.61 2.60
C SER A 82 -4.43 24.35 1.23
N LEU A 83 -4.70 23.10 0.86
CA LEU A 83 -5.37 22.72 -0.38
C LEU A 83 -6.90 22.79 -0.29
N LYS A 84 -7.47 23.14 0.87
CA LYS A 84 -8.94 23.21 1.06
C LYS A 84 -9.62 24.06 -0.02
N ARG A 85 -9.17 25.30 -0.21
CA ARG A 85 -9.76 26.22 -1.22
C ARG A 85 -9.66 25.68 -2.64
N VAL A 86 -8.62 24.90 -2.92
CA VAL A 86 -8.40 24.26 -4.21
C VAL A 86 -9.44 23.18 -4.42
N LEU A 87 -9.55 22.24 -3.46
CA LEU A 87 -10.47 21.10 -3.51
C LEU A 87 -11.94 21.59 -3.54
N ASP A 88 -12.30 22.58 -2.72
CA ASP A 88 -13.62 23.21 -2.75
C ASP A 88 -13.97 23.75 -4.15
N SER A 89 -12.98 24.32 -4.88
CA SER A 89 -13.19 24.88 -6.23
C SER A 89 -13.11 23.83 -7.35
N THR A 90 -12.22 22.86 -7.25
CA THR A 90 -12.00 21.86 -8.32
C THR A 90 -13.06 20.77 -8.31
N LEU A 91 -13.60 20.45 -7.13
CA LEU A 91 -14.55 19.36 -6.93
C LEU A 91 -15.99 19.83 -6.65
N GLU A 92 -16.28 21.12 -6.73
CA GLU A 92 -17.59 21.75 -6.41
C GLU A 92 -18.80 21.04 -7.05
N LYS A 93 -18.65 20.56 -8.28
CA LYS A 93 -19.74 19.91 -9.03
C LYS A 93 -19.99 18.44 -8.60
N TYR A 94 -19.02 17.79 -7.93
CA TYR A 94 -19.13 16.39 -7.55
C TYR A 94 -19.78 16.21 -6.19
N LYS A 95 -21.09 15.97 -6.18
CA LYS A 95 -21.88 15.83 -4.93
C LYS A 95 -21.68 14.49 -4.23
N ASN A 96 -21.07 13.52 -4.92
CA ASN A 96 -20.69 12.21 -4.41
C ASN A 96 -19.26 12.18 -3.82
N VAL A 97 -18.63 13.35 -3.60
CA VAL A 97 -17.29 13.45 -3.00
C VAL A 97 -17.35 14.07 -1.62
N THR A 98 -16.74 13.41 -0.65
CA THR A 98 -16.51 13.93 0.70
C THR A 98 -15.02 14.04 0.96
N ILE A 99 -14.52 15.24 1.32
CA ILE A 99 -13.11 15.46 1.67
C ILE A 99 -12.97 15.47 3.19
N ILE A 100 -12.09 14.63 3.71
CA ILE A 100 -11.70 14.58 5.13
C ILE A 100 -10.28 15.12 5.27
N TYR A 101 -10.16 16.25 5.98
CA TYR A 101 -8.84 16.86 6.23
C TYR A 101 -8.20 16.28 7.47
N GLY A 102 -7.13 15.51 7.27
CA GLY A 102 -6.39 14.85 8.34
C GLY A 102 -5.46 13.75 7.88
N ASP A 103 -4.74 13.20 8.85
CA ASP A 103 -3.87 12.05 8.65
C ASP A 103 -4.70 10.76 8.68
N VAL A 104 -4.74 10.03 7.58
CA VAL A 104 -5.49 8.78 7.44
C VAL A 104 -5.06 7.71 8.47
N LEU A 105 -3.79 7.71 8.89
CA LEU A 105 -3.29 6.78 9.91
C LEU A 105 -3.81 7.08 11.33
N LYS A 106 -4.42 8.25 11.53
CA LYS A 106 -4.99 8.68 12.82
C LYS A 106 -6.51 8.74 12.82
N ALA A 107 -7.11 8.55 11.64
CA ALA A 107 -8.57 8.60 11.48
C ALA A 107 -9.24 7.33 12.01
N ASP A 108 -10.45 7.48 12.52
CA ASP A 108 -11.32 6.34 12.82
C ASP A 108 -11.93 5.79 11.52
N LEU A 109 -11.10 5.05 10.77
CA LEU A 109 -11.53 4.50 9.48
C LEU A 109 -12.71 3.54 9.63
N LYS A 110 -12.81 2.81 10.73
CA LYS A 110 -13.92 1.87 10.96
C LYS A 110 -15.25 2.63 11.12
N GLY A 111 -15.26 3.70 11.89
CA GLY A 111 -16.44 4.56 12.05
C GLY A 111 -16.81 5.30 10.76
N ILE A 112 -15.81 5.69 9.93
CA ILE A 112 -16.03 6.42 8.67
C ILE A 112 -16.56 5.51 7.56
N LEU A 113 -15.96 4.32 7.40
CA LEU A 113 -16.28 3.41 6.28
C LEU A 113 -17.50 2.55 6.58
N GLY A 114 -17.79 2.26 7.87
CA GLY A 114 -18.86 1.33 8.26
C GLY A 114 -18.61 -0.08 7.77
N ASP A 115 -19.69 -0.80 7.46
CA ASP A 115 -19.62 -2.23 7.08
C ASP A 115 -19.75 -2.47 5.57
N LYS A 116 -20.00 -1.41 4.75
CA LYS A 116 -20.09 -1.58 3.30
C LYS A 116 -18.72 -1.84 2.69
N GLU A 117 -18.69 -2.52 1.55
CA GLU A 117 -17.46 -2.77 0.82
C GLU A 117 -16.88 -1.49 0.21
N TRP A 118 -15.57 -1.35 0.33
CA TRP A 118 -14.80 -0.24 -0.20
C TRP A 118 -13.65 -0.73 -1.09
N HIS A 119 -13.35 0.06 -2.11
CA HIS A 119 -12.04 0.04 -2.76
C HIS A 119 -11.20 1.21 -2.27
N CYS A 120 -9.88 1.10 -2.34
CA CYS A 120 -8.98 2.18 -1.96
C CYS A 120 -8.05 2.52 -3.13
N ALA A 121 -8.02 3.78 -3.52
CA ALA A 121 -7.11 4.27 -4.55
C ALA A 121 -6.23 5.39 -3.99
N ALA A 122 -4.94 5.43 -4.37
CA ALA A 122 -4.06 6.48 -3.89
C ALA A 122 -2.85 6.73 -4.79
N ASN A 123 -2.50 8.01 -4.92
CA ASN A 123 -1.17 8.45 -5.28
C ASN A 123 -0.37 8.67 -3.99
N LEU A 124 0.22 7.60 -3.44
CA LEU A 124 0.82 7.64 -2.11
C LEU A 124 2.11 8.49 -2.08
N PRO A 125 2.24 9.38 -1.08
CA PRO A 125 3.51 10.03 -0.81
C PRO A 125 4.59 8.99 -0.50
N TYR A 126 5.74 9.08 -1.17
CA TYR A 126 6.78 8.04 -1.13
C TYR A 126 7.32 7.74 0.27
N TYR A 127 7.40 8.75 1.15
CA TYR A 127 7.94 8.60 2.50
C TYR A 127 7.03 7.81 3.45
N ILE A 128 5.72 7.67 3.13
CA ILE A 128 4.73 7.06 4.02
C ILE A 128 4.00 5.88 3.36
N THR A 129 4.39 5.50 2.15
CA THR A 129 3.75 4.41 1.39
C THR A 129 3.66 3.10 2.18
N THR A 130 4.80 2.61 2.71
CA THR A 130 4.83 1.35 3.47
C THR A 130 3.99 1.39 4.75
N PRO A 131 4.07 2.41 5.61
CA PRO A 131 3.19 2.53 6.77
C PRO A 131 1.69 2.50 6.42
N ILE A 132 1.27 3.25 5.40
CA ILE A 132 -0.15 3.27 4.97
C ILE A 132 -0.57 1.89 4.46
N LEU A 133 0.21 1.31 3.54
CA LEU A 133 -0.07 -0.01 2.98
C LEU A 133 -0.24 -1.06 4.07
N LEU A 134 0.76 -1.18 4.97
CA LEU A 134 0.73 -2.18 6.05
C LEU A 134 -0.44 -1.94 7.02
N SER A 135 -0.72 -0.69 7.39
CA SER A 135 -1.86 -0.37 8.26
C SER A 135 -3.19 -0.83 7.66
N LEU A 136 -3.37 -0.63 6.35
CA LEU A 136 -4.62 -1.00 5.69
C LEU A 136 -4.75 -2.51 5.47
N ILE A 137 -3.70 -3.19 5.01
CA ILE A 137 -3.79 -4.65 4.75
C ILE A 137 -3.89 -5.48 6.03
N HIS A 138 -3.34 -4.98 7.16
CA HIS A 138 -3.44 -5.64 8.47
C HIS A 138 -4.75 -5.36 9.21
N SER A 139 -5.53 -4.40 8.73
CA SER A 139 -6.80 -4.03 9.36
C SER A 139 -7.95 -4.94 8.93
N ASP A 140 -8.98 -5.00 9.77
CA ASP A 140 -10.26 -5.66 9.46
C ASP A 140 -11.24 -4.70 8.74
N LEU A 141 -10.72 -3.66 8.07
CA LEU A 141 -11.54 -2.74 7.31
C LEU A 141 -12.13 -3.43 6.08
N PRO A 142 -13.36 -3.10 5.69
CA PRO A 142 -14.06 -3.72 4.56
C PRO A 142 -13.54 -3.21 3.20
N ILE A 143 -12.22 -3.27 3.01
CA ILE A 143 -11.54 -2.84 1.78
C ILE A 143 -11.05 -4.10 1.06
N SER A 144 -11.65 -4.40 -0.08
CA SER A 144 -11.36 -5.60 -0.87
C SER A 144 -10.29 -5.37 -1.94
N LEU A 145 -10.13 -4.13 -2.42
CA LEU A 145 -9.21 -3.78 -3.50
C LEU A 145 -8.44 -2.50 -3.17
N PHE A 146 -7.13 -2.53 -3.43
CA PHE A 146 -6.26 -1.36 -3.32
C PHE A 146 -5.56 -1.11 -4.65
N VAL A 147 -5.58 0.14 -5.12
CA VAL A 147 -4.84 0.59 -6.30
C VAL A 147 -3.90 1.71 -5.88
N PHE A 148 -2.65 1.37 -5.70
CA PHE A 148 -1.67 2.30 -5.16
C PHE A 148 -0.58 2.63 -6.16
N MET A 149 -0.37 3.92 -6.38
CA MET A 149 0.83 4.42 -7.05
C MET A 149 1.91 4.68 -6.00
N MET A 150 3.10 4.15 -6.25
CA MET A 150 4.26 4.21 -5.36
C MET A 150 5.57 4.26 -6.15
N GLN A 151 6.70 4.44 -5.48
CA GLN A 151 8.00 4.31 -6.14
C GLN A 151 8.17 2.91 -6.72
N LYS A 152 8.78 2.82 -7.92
CA LYS A 152 9.03 1.54 -8.59
C LYS A 152 9.79 0.56 -7.72
N GLU A 153 10.79 1.01 -6.96
CA GLU A 153 11.55 0.16 -6.03
C GLU A 153 10.64 -0.51 -4.99
N VAL A 154 9.66 0.22 -4.43
CA VAL A 154 8.72 -0.35 -3.44
C VAL A 154 7.80 -1.37 -4.10
N ALA A 155 7.34 -1.07 -5.32
CA ALA A 155 6.52 -2.00 -6.10
C ALA A 155 7.29 -3.27 -6.47
N ASP A 156 8.55 -3.14 -6.90
CA ASP A 156 9.43 -4.28 -7.21
C ASP A 156 9.64 -5.17 -5.97
N ARG A 157 9.81 -4.57 -4.77
CA ARG A 157 9.90 -5.31 -3.51
C ARG A 157 8.60 -6.05 -3.17
N ILE A 158 7.43 -5.47 -3.43
CA ILE A 158 6.14 -6.14 -3.18
C ILE A 158 5.97 -7.37 -4.08
N LEU A 159 6.45 -7.29 -5.33
CA LEU A 159 6.30 -8.34 -6.34
C LEU A 159 7.47 -9.33 -6.40
N ALA A 160 8.45 -9.19 -5.52
CA ALA A 160 9.68 -9.97 -5.56
C ALA A 160 9.47 -11.45 -5.21
N ASP A 161 10.30 -12.32 -5.79
CA ASP A 161 10.34 -13.75 -5.48
C ASP A 161 11.43 -14.08 -4.45
N PRO A 162 11.27 -15.18 -3.69
CA PRO A 162 12.28 -15.68 -2.75
C PRO A 162 13.68 -15.79 -3.39
N GLY A 163 14.70 -15.39 -2.64
CA GLY A 163 16.09 -15.45 -3.09
C GLY A 163 16.55 -14.27 -3.95
N THR A 164 15.66 -13.35 -4.31
CA THR A 164 16.03 -12.12 -5.01
C THR A 164 16.44 -11.01 -4.02
N LYS A 165 17.18 -10.00 -4.54
CA LYS A 165 17.66 -8.89 -3.68
C LYS A 165 16.53 -8.04 -3.11
N ASP A 166 15.41 -7.94 -3.83
CA ASP A 166 14.27 -7.08 -3.50
C ASP A 166 13.26 -7.78 -2.58
N TYR A 167 13.36 -9.12 -2.44
CA TYR A 167 12.53 -9.90 -1.54
C TYR A 167 12.73 -9.52 -0.07
N GLY A 168 11.63 -9.36 0.66
CA GLY A 168 11.69 -8.87 2.02
C GLY A 168 10.42 -9.04 2.84
N ALA A 169 10.46 -8.56 4.09
CA ALA A 169 9.31 -8.64 4.98
C ALA A 169 8.05 -7.96 4.39
N LEU A 170 8.21 -6.90 3.59
CA LEU A 170 7.09 -6.24 2.91
C LEU A 170 6.46 -7.17 1.87
N THR A 171 7.27 -7.89 1.11
CA THR A 171 6.81 -8.89 0.14
C THR A 171 5.91 -9.92 0.81
N LEU A 172 6.40 -10.54 1.87
CA LEU A 172 5.70 -11.59 2.63
C LEU A 172 4.43 -11.06 3.29
N ALA A 173 4.46 -9.84 3.85
CA ALA A 173 3.27 -9.23 4.44
C ALA A 173 2.17 -9.00 3.40
N VAL A 174 2.53 -8.50 2.21
CA VAL A 174 1.53 -8.30 1.15
C VAL A 174 1.04 -9.63 0.61
N GLN A 175 1.93 -10.59 0.33
CA GLN A 175 1.55 -11.92 -0.19
C GLN A 175 0.63 -12.69 0.77
N TYR A 176 0.80 -12.51 2.07
CA TYR A 176 -0.04 -13.14 3.09
C TYR A 176 -1.49 -12.65 3.02
N TYR A 177 -1.72 -11.33 2.88
CA TYR A 177 -3.05 -10.74 2.91
C TYR A 177 -3.66 -10.49 1.52
N CYS A 178 -2.84 -10.34 0.48
CA CYS A 178 -3.28 -9.91 -0.84
C CYS A 178 -2.64 -10.70 -1.97
N THR A 179 -3.30 -10.72 -3.13
CA THR A 179 -2.63 -10.89 -4.42
C THR A 179 -2.18 -9.53 -4.93
N ALA A 180 -1.07 -9.47 -5.64
CA ALA A 180 -0.51 -8.22 -6.16
C ALA A 180 -0.18 -8.35 -7.64
N GLU A 181 -0.50 -7.32 -8.43
CA GLU A 181 -0.13 -7.25 -9.84
C GLU A 181 0.27 -5.82 -10.24
N ARG A 182 1.17 -5.73 -11.19
CA ARG A 182 1.58 -4.46 -11.79
C ARG A 182 0.57 -4.03 -12.84
N VAL A 183 0.05 -2.81 -12.71
CA VAL A 183 -0.84 -2.20 -13.69
C VAL A 183 -0.05 -1.45 -14.77
N LEU A 184 0.79 -0.50 -14.36
CA LEU A 184 1.65 0.27 -15.26
C LEU A 184 2.82 0.94 -14.52
N ASP A 185 3.87 1.27 -15.28
CA ASP A 185 4.97 2.13 -14.83
C ASP A 185 4.76 3.56 -15.33
N ILE A 186 5.09 4.56 -14.50
CA ILE A 186 4.82 5.97 -14.75
C ILE A 186 6.14 6.75 -14.72
N PRO A 187 6.54 7.38 -15.83
CA PRO A 187 7.77 8.14 -15.87
C PRO A 187 7.65 9.45 -15.06
N PRO A 188 8.76 10.00 -14.56
CA PRO A 188 8.78 11.27 -13.82
C PRO A 188 8.16 12.45 -14.59
N THR A 189 8.17 12.42 -15.91
CA THR A 189 7.59 13.46 -16.79
C THR A 189 6.07 13.57 -16.68
N ALA A 190 5.42 12.57 -16.07
CA ALA A 190 3.97 12.57 -15.84
C ALA A 190 3.54 13.44 -14.64
N PHE A 191 4.47 14.09 -13.95
CA PHE A 191 4.18 14.85 -12.72
C PHE A 191 4.65 16.31 -12.79
N ILE A 192 4.02 17.13 -11.92
CA ILE A 192 4.48 18.49 -11.55
C ILE A 192 4.42 18.59 -10.01
N PRO A 193 5.53 18.90 -9.32
CA PRO A 193 6.92 18.83 -9.83
C PRO A 193 7.31 17.38 -10.22
N ARG A 194 8.41 17.24 -10.98
CA ARG A 194 8.91 15.92 -11.38
C ARG A 194 9.58 15.23 -10.20
N PRO A 195 9.19 13.99 -9.82
CA PRO A 195 9.96 13.19 -8.90
C PRO A 195 11.29 12.73 -9.52
N GLN A 196 12.21 12.25 -8.68
CA GLN A 196 13.52 11.76 -9.16
C GLN A 196 13.48 10.32 -9.69
N VAL A 197 12.40 9.58 -9.40
CA VAL A 197 12.28 8.15 -9.68
C VAL A 197 11.00 7.84 -10.44
N THR A 198 11.01 6.73 -11.16
CA THR A 198 9.81 6.15 -11.78
C THR A 198 8.85 5.68 -10.71
N SER A 199 7.56 5.87 -10.94
CA SER A 199 6.48 5.32 -10.12
C SER A 199 5.89 4.08 -10.79
N THR A 200 5.23 3.26 -10.01
CA THR A 200 4.49 2.08 -10.48
C THR A 200 3.13 2.06 -9.81
N VAL A 201 2.10 1.71 -10.55
CA VAL A 201 0.78 1.40 -10.02
C VAL A 201 0.68 -0.09 -9.80
N LEU A 202 0.36 -0.48 -8.58
CA LEU A 202 -0.01 -1.84 -8.22
C LEU A 202 -1.49 -1.92 -7.93
N ARG A 203 -2.09 -3.04 -8.32
CA ARG A 203 -3.40 -3.48 -7.86
C ARG A 203 -3.19 -4.62 -6.87
N LEU A 204 -3.71 -4.45 -5.65
CA LEU A 204 -3.66 -5.44 -4.60
C LEU A 204 -5.09 -5.86 -4.28
N ARG A 205 -5.40 -7.14 -4.39
CA ARG A 205 -6.71 -7.67 -4.03
C ARG A 205 -6.60 -8.43 -2.72
N ARG A 206 -7.39 -8.03 -1.73
CA ARG A 206 -7.44 -8.72 -0.44
C ARG A 206 -7.94 -10.15 -0.66
N ARG A 207 -7.27 -11.10 -0.03
CA ARG A 207 -7.71 -12.50 -0.01
C ARG A 207 -8.88 -12.66 0.96
N SER A 208 -9.79 -13.58 0.68
CA SER A 208 -10.84 -13.99 1.63
C SER A 208 -10.24 -14.70 2.85
N GLU A 209 -9.16 -15.45 2.62
CA GLU A 209 -8.35 -16.10 3.65
C GLU A 209 -6.87 -15.82 3.38
N PRO A 210 -6.01 -15.78 4.42
CA PRO A 210 -4.58 -15.62 4.23
C PRO A 210 -4.01 -16.67 3.27
N ALA A 211 -2.92 -16.32 2.54
CA ALA A 211 -2.29 -17.21 1.56
C ALA A 211 -1.78 -18.52 2.16
N VAL A 212 -1.47 -18.53 3.45
CA VAL A 212 -1.11 -19.71 4.24
C VAL A 212 -1.88 -19.69 5.55
N SER A 213 -2.36 -20.85 5.99
CA SER A 213 -2.96 -21.02 7.32
C SER A 213 -1.84 -21.22 8.34
N VAL A 214 -1.92 -20.54 9.47
CA VAL A 214 -0.98 -20.66 10.59
C VAL A 214 -1.72 -20.62 11.92
N LYS A 215 -1.19 -21.31 12.93
CA LYS A 215 -1.75 -21.34 14.29
C LYS A 215 -1.70 -19.98 14.99
N ASP A 216 -0.64 -19.21 14.73
CA ASP A 216 -0.47 -17.83 15.23
C ASP A 216 0.27 -16.95 14.22
N SER A 217 -0.45 -16.02 13.61
CA SER A 217 0.14 -15.06 12.67
C SER A 217 1.18 -14.12 13.30
N LYS A 218 1.11 -13.87 14.61
CA LYS A 218 2.12 -13.05 15.31
C LYS A 218 3.48 -13.74 15.34
N LEU A 219 3.49 -15.07 15.52
CA LEU A 219 4.72 -15.86 15.47
C LEU A 219 5.28 -15.88 14.04
N LEU A 220 4.43 -16.03 13.02
CA LEU A 220 4.83 -15.95 11.61
C LEU A 220 5.53 -14.62 11.32
N PHE A 221 4.89 -13.49 11.62
CA PHE A 221 5.48 -12.17 11.37
C PHE A 221 6.71 -11.87 12.24
N SER A 222 6.81 -12.46 13.43
CA SER A 222 8.00 -12.38 14.26
C SER A 222 9.19 -13.10 13.60
N LEU A 223 9.00 -14.32 13.07
CA LEU A 223 10.04 -15.06 12.33
C LEU A 223 10.46 -14.31 11.06
N ILE A 224 9.51 -13.80 10.29
CA ILE A 224 9.79 -12.97 9.11
C ILE A 224 10.65 -11.76 9.52
N LYS A 225 10.26 -11.02 10.55
CA LYS A 225 11.03 -9.88 11.06
C LYS A 225 12.45 -10.27 11.46
N MET A 226 12.62 -11.38 12.17
CA MET A 226 13.94 -11.90 12.56
C MET A 226 14.79 -12.23 11.33
N GLY A 227 14.23 -12.93 10.33
CA GLY A 227 14.94 -13.32 9.11
C GLY A 227 15.47 -12.12 8.30
N PHE A 228 14.72 -11.02 8.28
CA PHE A 228 15.13 -9.84 7.52
C PHE A 228 15.89 -8.77 8.35
N ALA A 229 15.90 -8.87 9.68
CA ALA A 229 16.72 -8.00 10.53
C ALA A 229 18.23 -8.26 10.34
N GLN A 230 18.61 -9.49 9.97
CA GLN A 230 19.98 -9.94 9.84
C GLN A 230 20.25 -10.59 8.46
N ARG A 231 19.93 -9.90 7.36
CA ARG A 231 19.98 -10.42 5.97
C ARG A 231 21.25 -11.19 5.61
N ARG A 232 22.42 -10.81 6.14
CA ARG A 232 23.71 -11.46 5.85
C ARG A 232 23.99 -12.70 6.70
N LYS A 233 23.16 -13.01 7.69
CA LYS A 233 23.33 -14.17 8.58
C LYS A 233 22.45 -15.33 8.11
N VAL A 234 22.89 -16.55 8.43
CA VAL A 234 22.03 -17.73 8.31
C VAL A 234 20.86 -17.65 9.26
N PHE A 235 19.76 -18.28 8.91
CA PHE A 235 18.49 -18.06 9.63
C PHE A 235 18.54 -18.57 11.07
N THR A 236 19.23 -19.67 11.36
CA THR A 236 19.49 -20.13 12.74
C THR A 236 20.10 -19.05 13.63
N ASN A 237 21.02 -18.26 13.10
CA ASN A 237 21.62 -17.16 13.86
C ASN A 237 20.67 -15.96 13.97
N ALA A 238 19.83 -15.71 12.94
CA ALA A 238 18.86 -14.63 12.97
C ALA A 238 17.78 -14.85 14.04
N VAL A 239 17.24 -16.08 14.15
CA VAL A 239 16.21 -16.41 15.16
C VAL A 239 16.79 -16.44 16.58
N LYS A 240 18.02 -16.90 16.75
CA LYS A 240 18.76 -16.83 18.02
C LYS A 240 18.94 -15.37 18.47
N PHE A 241 19.37 -14.50 17.57
CA PHE A 241 19.50 -13.07 17.84
C PHE A 241 18.15 -12.43 18.17
N GLY A 242 17.06 -12.92 17.56
CA GLY A 242 15.69 -12.53 17.84
C GLY A 242 15.12 -13.03 19.18
N GLY A 243 15.91 -13.80 19.95
CA GLY A 243 15.55 -14.23 21.31
C GLY A 243 14.94 -15.65 21.39
N ILE A 244 14.90 -16.42 20.30
CA ILE A 244 14.48 -17.82 20.35
C ILE A 244 15.60 -18.66 20.98
N PRO A 245 15.35 -19.43 22.08
CA PRO A 245 16.35 -20.30 22.69
C PRO A 245 16.94 -21.30 21.70
N ASN A 246 18.25 -21.59 21.83
CA ASN A 246 18.95 -22.49 20.91
C ASN A 246 18.29 -23.87 20.79
N GLU A 247 17.80 -24.40 21.88
CA GLU A 247 17.14 -25.71 21.90
C GLU A 247 15.86 -25.71 21.08
N ILE A 248 15.01 -24.67 21.28
CA ILE A 248 13.76 -24.48 20.53
C ILE A 248 14.09 -24.26 19.06
N SER A 249 15.04 -23.38 18.76
CA SER A 249 15.47 -23.13 17.38
C SER A 249 15.91 -24.40 16.65
N ARG A 250 16.73 -25.25 17.29
CA ARG A 250 17.16 -26.52 16.72
C ARG A 250 15.97 -27.44 16.44
N LYS A 251 15.07 -27.60 17.42
CA LYS A 251 13.87 -28.46 17.30
C LYS A 251 12.96 -27.99 16.15
N ILE A 252 12.75 -26.67 15.97
CA ILE A 252 11.96 -26.12 14.86
C ILE A 252 12.48 -26.66 13.53
N PHE A 253 13.81 -26.59 13.28
CA PHE A 253 14.41 -27.06 12.03
C PHE A 253 14.40 -28.58 11.91
N GLU A 254 14.57 -29.31 13.00
CA GLU A 254 14.50 -30.78 13.02
C GLU A 254 13.09 -31.28 12.66
N VAL A 255 12.04 -30.69 13.24
CA VAL A 255 10.65 -31.08 12.98
C VAL A 255 10.19 -30.71 11.57
N THR A 256 10.56 -29.53 11.10
CA THR A 256 10.14 -29.07 9.78
C THR A 256 10.97 -29.61 8.62
N GLY A 257 12.18 -30.12 8.89
CA GLY A 257 13.14 -30.53 7.86
C GLY A 257 13.69 -29.37 7.02
N ILE A 258 13.37 -28.12 7.40
CA ILE A 258 13.85 -26.93 6.69
C ILE A 258 15.31 -26.64 7.08
N ASP A 259 16.16 -26.40 6.06
CA ASP A 259 17.57 -26.10 6.28
C ASP A 259 17.78 -24.70 6.85
N GLY A 260 18.01 -24.61 8.16
CA GLY A 260 18.27 -23.36 8.88
C GLY A 260 19.62 -22.72 8.58
N SER A 261 20.50 -23.34 7.79
CA SER A 261 21.73 -22.73 7.30
C SER A 261 21.49 -21.75 6.15
N ARG A 262 20.33 -21.79 5.54
CA ARG A 262 19.88 -20.83 4.53
C ARG A 262 19.67 -19.45 5.15
N ARG A 263 19.63 -18.41 4.32
CA ARG A 263 19.28 -17.04 4.75
C ARG A 263 17.78 -16.84 4.71
N GLY A 264 17.24 -15.99 5.61
CA GLY A 264 15.80 -15.70 5.67
C GLY A 264 15.20 -15.21 4.36
N GLU A 265 15.97 -14.51 3.53
CA GLU A 265 15.54 -14.04 2.21
C GLU A 265 15.31 -15.15 1.16
N THR A 266 15.69 -16.38 1.45
CA THR A 266 15.50 -17.53 0.56
C THR A 266 14.29 -18.39 0.91
N PHE A 267 13.64 -18.14 2.03
CA PHE A 267 12.45 -18.88 2.44
C PHE A 267 11.20 -18.35 1.79
N SER A 268 10.33 -19.24 1.33
CA SER A 268 8.99 -18.91 0.89
C SER A 268 8.06 -18.59 2.07
N LEU A 269 6.86 -18.07 1.78
CA LEU A 269 5.84 -17.82 2.78
C LEU A 269 5.39 -19.13 3.46
N GLU A 270 5.28 -20.23 2.70
CA GLU A 270 4.92 -21.55 3.18
C GLU A 270 5.99 -22.12 4.13
N GLU A 271 7.28 -21.93 3.81
CA GLU A 271 8.37 -22.33 4.70
C GLU A 271 8.35 -21.54 6.01
N TYR A 272 8.11 -20.22 5.95
CA TYR A 272 7.92 -19.39 7.14
C TYR A 272 6.71 -19.84 7.98
N ALA A 273 5.61 -20.23 7.33
CA ALA A 273 4.41 -20.74 8.01
C ALA A 273 4.68 -22.05 8.74
N ALA A 274 5.36 -23.00 8.08
CA ALA A 274 5.74 -24.28 8.71
C ALA A 274 6.65 -24.07 9.92
N LEU A 275 7.63 -23.15 9.83
CA LEU A 275 8.51 -22.79 10.95
C LEU A 275 7.72 -22.14 12.10
N ALA A 276 6.73 -21.31 11.79
CA ALA A 276 5.89 -20.64 12.80
C ALA A 276 5.01 -21.63 13.54
N ASP A 277 4.41 -22.59 12.86
CA ASP A 277 3.55 -23.60 13.46
C ASP A 277 4.38 -24.57 14.33
N ALA A 278 5.57 -24.97 13.86
CA ALA A 278 6.50 -25.77 14.69
C ALA A 278 6.93 -25.01 15.96
N TRP A 279 7.17 -23.69 15.84
CA TRP A 279 7.48 -22.86 17.00
C TRP A 279 6.30 -22.77 17.95
N TYR A 280 5.08 -22.58 17.42
CA TYR A 280 3.85 -22.55 18.23
C TYR A 280 3.70 -23.84 19.06
N ASP A 281 3.86 -25.01 18.44
CA ASP A 281 3.73 -26.30 19.14
C ASP A 281 4.76 -26.44 20.26
N LEU A 282 6.03 -26.13 19.98
CA LEU A 282 7.11 -26.25 20.95
C LEU A 282 7.02 -25.32 22.18
N ILE A 283 6.22 -24.29 22.14
CA ILE A 283 6.00 -23.37 23.29
C ILE A 283 4.67 -23.60 23.98
N HIS A 284 3.79 -24.47 23.46
CA HIS A 284 2.48 -24.79 24.06
C HIS A 284 2.37 -26.26 24.49
N ASP A 285 3.36 -27.12 24.11
CA ASP A 285 3.56 -28.46 24.67
C ASP A 285 4.41 -28.40 25.97
#